data_6ba33d0cce28f5fa785eb4994cbf5c24
#
_entry.id   6ba33d0cce28f5fa785eb4994cbf5c24
#
_cell.length_a   1.000
_cell.length_b   1.000
_cell.length_c   1.000
_cell.angle_alpha   90.00
_cell.angle_beta   90.00
_cell.angle_gamma   90.00
#
_symmetry.space_group_name_H-M   'P 1'
#
loop_
_entity.id
_entity.type
_entity.pdbx_description
1 polymer ?
#
loop_
_entity_poly.entity_id
_entity_poly.type
_entity_poly.pdbx_seq_one_letter_code
_entity_poly.pdbx_strand_id
1 'polypeptide(L)'
;MVSRDDLDGFIDRMGSEGVQSREVEKGLWVLSSGENGPEVVVHYNPPVVVLRVRVIRLPEGARRPELYRHLLELNAKDLVHGSYGVDGEDVVLSDALELENLDFNEFQASFDSMTLALASHLSTLAPFRTA
;
A
#
# COMPACT_ATOMS: atom_id res chain seq x y z
N MET A 1 11.81 16.84 -10.54
CA MET A 1 11.40 15.86 -9.53
C MET A 1 10.20 16.42 -8.75
N VAL A 2 9.18 15.60 -8.54
CA VAL A 2 8.00 15.98 -7.77
C VAL A 2 8.42 16.34 -6.34
N SER A 3 7.97 17.51 -5.87
CA SER A 3 8.23 17.98 -4.51
C SER A 3 7.18 17.43 -3.53
N ARG A 4 7.44 17.64 -2.23
CA ARG A 4 6.44 17.32 -1.21
C ARG A 4 5.13 18.06 -1.46
N ASP A 5 5.19 19.34 -1.86
CA ASP A 5 3.99 20.14 -2.12
C ASP A 5 3.25 19.65 -3.37
N ASP A 6 3.97 19.22 -4.39
CA ASP A 6 3.35 18.60 -5.58
C ASP A 6 2.61 17.34 -5.20
N LEU A 7 3.23 16.52 -4.35
CA LEU A 7 2.61 15.27 -3.88
C LEU A 7 1.38 15.54 -3.02
N ASP A 8 1.45 16.55 -2.16
CA ASP A 8 0.30 17.00 -1.38
C ASP A 8 -0.88 17.39 -2.30
N GLY A 9 -0.58 18.05 -3.42
CA GLY A 9 -1.57 18.38 -4.42
C GLY A 9 -2.19 17.15 -5.07
N PHE A 10 -1.41 16.10 -5.34
CA PHE A 10 -1.94 14.83 -5.85
C PHE A 10 -2.91 14.20 -4.84
N ILE A 11 -2.54 14.22 -3.57
CA ILE A 11 -3.36 13.66 -2.49
C ILE A 11 -4.67 14.44 -2.35
N ASP A 12 -4.61 15.77 -2.39
CA ASP A 12 -5.80 16.62 -2.37
C ASP A 12 -6.75 16.30 -3.53
N ARG A 13 -6.18 16.07 -4.70
CA ARG A 13 -6.96 15.72 -5.88
C ARG A 13 -7.68 14.38 -5.70
N MET A 14 -7.07 13.43 -5.02
CA MET A 14 -7.73 12.16 -4.70
C MET A 14 -8.91 12.35 -3.73
N GLY A 15 -8.90 13.41 -2.95
CA GLY A 15 -10.01 13.76 -2.07
C GLY A 15 -11.32 13.99 -2.80
N SER A 16 -11.28 14.49 -4.04
CA SER A 16 -12.47 14.67 -4.87
C SER A 16 -13.08 13.33 -5.34
N GLU A 17 -12.35 12.24 -5.19
CA GLU A 17 -12.77 10.89 -5.56
C GLU A 17 -13.08 10.03 -4.34
N GLY A 18 -13.24 10.67 -3.17
CA GLY A 18 -13.65 9.98 -1.96
C GLY A 18 -12.54 9.45 -1.07
N VAL A 19 -11.29 9.74 -1.39
CA VAL A 19 -10.16 9.33 -0.56
C VAL A 19 -9.95 10.34 0.55
N GLN A 20 -10.02 9.87 1.80
CA GLN A 20 -9.72 10.70 2.95
C GLN A 20 -8.22 10.67 3.22
N SER A 21 -7.66 11.79 3.64
CA SER A 21 -6.24 11.88 3.92
C SER A 21 -5.97 12.75 5.13
N ARG A 22 -4.87 12.46 5.81
CA ARG A 22 -4.31 13.34 6.85
C ARG A 22 -2.80 13.25 6.80
N GLU A 23 -2.15 14.37 6.98
CA GLU A 23 -0.69 14.41 7.11
C GLU A 23 -0.34 14.28 8.59
N VAL A 24 0.30 13.18 8.97
CA VAL A 24 0.62 12.89 10.37
C VAL A 24 1.95 13.49 10.78
N GLU A 25 2.86 13.64 9.84
CA GLU A 25 4.13 14.35 9.95
C GLU A 25 4.42 14.97 8.60
N LYS A 26 5.30 15.94 8.51
CA LYS A 26 5.67 16.54 7.23
C LYS A 26 6.21 15.45 6.29
N GLY A 27 5.53 15.26 5.16
CA GLY A 27 5.91 14.26 4.17
C GLY A 27 5.43 12.84 4.48
N LEU A 28 4.55 12.67 5.46
CA LEU A 28 3.99 11.38 5.82
C LEU A 28 2.47 11.48 5.96
N TRP A 29 1.75 10.86 5.05
CA TRP A 29 0.28 10.89 5.00
C TRP A 29 -0.32 9.52 5.24
N VAL A 30 -1.55 9.50 5.73
CA VAL A 30 -2.38 8.31 5.78
C VAL A 30 -3.60 8.55 4.92
N LEU A 31 -3.83 7.65 3.96
CA LEU A 31 -4.94 7.72 3.01
C LEU A 31 -5.87 6.53 3.21
N SER A 32 -7.19 6.77 3.12
CA SER A 32 -8.17 5.68 3.16
C SER A 32 -9.35 5.99 2.24
N SER A 33 -9.88 4.95 1.59
CA SER A 33 -11.04 5.07 0.71
C SER A 33 -12.29 4.53 1.41
N GLY A 34 -12.74 5.23 2.47
CA GLY A 34 -13.90 4.86 3.25
C GLY A 34 -13.54 4.40 4.66
N GLU A 35 -14.57 4.23 5.51
CA GLU A 35 -14.36 3.93 6.93
C GLU A 35 -13.70 2.58 7.18
N ASN A 36 -14.01 1.59 6.35
CA ASN A 36 -13.52 0.22 6.52
C ASN A 36 -12.46 -0.16 5.48
N GLY A 37 -12.01 0.80 4.69
CA GLY A 37 -10.95 0.57 3.71
C GLY A 37 -9.58 0.47 4.38
N PRO A 38 -8.60 -0.11 3.69
CA PRO A 38 -7.25 -0.15 4.22
C PRO A 38 -6.67 1.24 4.34
N GLU A 39 -5.81 1.42 5.34
CA GLU A 39 -5.05 2.65 5.48
C GLU A 39 -3.74 2.51 4.73
N VAL A 40 -3.53 3.39 3.76
CA VAL A 40 -2.29 3.44 2.97
C VAL A 40 -1.41 4.56 3.49
N VAL A 41 -0.23 4.21 3.95
CA VAL A 41 0.77 5.20 4.38
C VAL A 41 1.56 5.64 3.16
N VAL A 42 1.64 6.95 2.95
CA VAL A 42 2.42 7.55 1.85
C VAL A 42 3.57 8.32 2.46
N HIS A 43 4.78 7.91 2.11
CA HIS A 43 6.00 8.52 2.64
C HIS A 43 6.81 9.16 1.53
N TYR A 44 6.95 10.49 1.59
CA TYR A 44 7.82 11.24 0.70
C TYR A 44 9.26 11.06 1.16
N ASN A 45 10.01 10.30 0.40
CA ASN A 45 11.39 9.93 0.74
C ASN A 45 12.26 10.01 -0.52
N PRO A 46 12.63 11.23 -0.94
CA PRO A 46 13.38 11.40 -2.19
C PRO A 46 14.58 10.47 -2.26
N PRO A 47 14.82 9.85 -3.43
CA PRO A 47 14.22 10.12 -4.75
C PRO A 47 12.91 9.39 -5.03
N VAL A 48 12.30 8.74 -4.04
CA VAL A 48 11.05 7.97 -4.22
C VAL A 48 9.95 8.46 -3.29
N VAL A 49 8.72 8.09 -3.63
CA VAL A 49 7.59 8.06 -2.70
C VAL A 49 7.21 6.61 -2.49
N VAL A 50 7.00 6.22 -1.24
CA VAL A 50 6.63 4.85 -0.87
C VAL A 50 5.19 4.84 -0.40
N LEU A 51 4.38 3.93 -0.99
CA LEU A 51 3.04 3.63 -0.52
C LEU A 51 3.08 2.27 0.17
N ARG A 52 2.53 2.18 1.37
CA ARG A 52 2.59 0.94 2.15
C ARG A 52 1.32 0.70 2.92
N VAL A 53 0.87 -0.56 2.92
CA VAL A 53 -0.28 -1.02 3.70
C VAL A 53 0.17 -2.16 4.59
N ARG A 54 -0.18 -2.09 5.87
CA ARG A 54 -0.06 -3.22 6.78
C ARG A 54 -1.26 -4.14 6.52
N VAL A 55 -0.99 -5.39 6.14
CA VAL A 55 -2.03 -6.31 5.67
C VAL A 55 -2.55 -7.20 6.80
N ILE A 56 -1.66 -8.00 7.39
CA ILE A 56 -1.97 -8.87 8.52
C ILE A 56 -0.72 -9.02 9.38
N ARG A 57 -0.91 -9.43 10.63
CA ARG A 57 0.19 -9.85 11.48
C ARG A 57 0.56 -11.27 11.09
N LEU A 58 1.85 -11.61 11.16
CA LEU A 58 2.32 -12.96 10.87
C LEU A 58 1.65 -13.97 11.80
N PRO A 59 1.24 -15.14 11.28
CA PRO A 59 0.73 -16.22 12.12
C PRO A 59 1.87 -16.89 12.89
N GLU A 60 1.54 -17.90 13.67
CA GLU A 60 2.52 -18.72 14.36
C GLU A 60 3.48 -19.40 13.37
N GLY A 61 4.68 -19.72 13.85
CA GLY A 61 5.79 -20.15 13.02
C GLY A 61 5.51 -21.33 12.09
N ALA A 62 4.70 -22.30 12.55
CA ALA A 62 4.37 -23.49 11.75
C ALA A 62 3.59 -23.17 10.47
N ARG A 63 2.86 -22.05 10.43
CA ARG A 63 2.06 -21.63 9.28
C ARG A 63 2.79 -20.65 8.36
N ARG A 64 3.93 -20.13 8.79
CA ARG A 64 4.65 -19.10 8.02
C ARG A 64 5.13 -19.58 6.65
N PRO A 65 5.68 -20.78 6.49
CA PRO A 65 6.12 -21.23 5.16
C PRO A 65 5.00 -21.26 4.14
N GLU A 66 3.81 -21.72 4.52
CA GLU A 66 2.64 -21.73 3.64
C GLU A 66 2.22 -20.32 3.24
N LEU A 67 2.19 -19.40 4.20
CA LEU A 67 1.87 -18.01 3.95
C LEU A 67 2.89 -17.37 3.00
N TYR A 68 4.18 -17.58 3.25
CA TYR A 68 5.23 -16.99 2.41
C TYR A 68 5.14 -17.47 0.97
N ARG A 69 4.88 -18.76 0.78
CA ARG A 69 4.68 -19.29 -0.57
C ARG A 69 3.48 -18.62 -1.25
N HIS A 70 2.39 -18.48 -0.53
CA HIS A 70 1.17 -17.86 -1.06
C HIS A 70 1.44 -16.40 -1.47
N LEU A 71 2.12 -15.63 -0.61
CA LEU A 71 2.45 -14.23 -0.91
C LEU A 71 3.37 -14.10 -2.14
N LEU A 72 4.35 -14.99 -2.27
CA LEU A 72 5.23 -14.99 -3.43
C LEU A 72 4.48 -15.34 -4.71
N GLU A 73 3.52 -16.25 -4.65
CA GLU A 73 2.67 -16.57 -5.79
C GLU A 73 1.79 -15.38 -6.19
N LEU A 74 1.23 -14.66 -5.22
CA LEU A 74 0.45 -13.45 -5.50
C LEU A 74 1.33 -12.37 -6.14
N ASN A 75 2.55 -12.19 -5.66
CA ASN A 75 3.51 -11.26 -6.28
C ASN A 75 3.78 -11.61 -7.73
N ALA A 76 3.90 -12.90 -8.03
CA ALA A 76 4.26 -13.35 -9.37
C ALA A 76 3.11 -13.24 -10.37
N LYS A 77 1.85 -13.39 -9.92
CA LYS A 77 0.72 -13.59 -10.82
C LYS A 77 -0.33 -12.49 -10.80
N ASP A 78 -0.58 -11.88 -9.63
CA ASP A 78 -1.76 -11.05 -9.45
C ASP A 78 -1.49 -9.57 -9.27
N LEU A 79 -0.26 -9.18 -8.93
CA LEU A 79 0.05 -7.78 -8.65
C LEU A 79 0.58 -7.06 -9.88
N VAL A 80 -0.07 -5.95 -10.23
CA VAL A 80 0.39 -5.03 -11.27
C VAL A 80 1.31 -3.98 -10.65
N HIS A 81 0.92 -3.44 -9.50
CA HIS A 81 1.69 -2.46 -8.75
C HIS A 81 1.94 -2.99 -7.34
N GLY A 82 3.17 -2.82 -6.87
CA GLY A 82 3.55 -3.20 -5.54
C GLY A 82 3.88 -4.68 -5.38
N SER A 83 4.27 -5.03 -4.18
CA SER A 83 4.61 -6.41 -3.81
C SER A 83 4.37 -6.63 -2.32
N TYR A 84 4.02 -7.87 -1.99
CA TYR A 84 3.96 -8.30 -0.60
C TYR A 84 5.36 -8.53 -0.06
N GLY A 85 5.54 -8.22 1.20
CA GLY A 85 6.76 -8.48 1.93
C GLY A 85 6.48 -8.66 3.42
N VAL A 86 7.54 -8.87 4.17
CA VAL A 86 7.47 -8.99 5.61
C VAL A 86 8.32 -7.89 6.23
N ASP A 87 7.73 -7.17 7.17
CA ASP A 87 8.42 -6.14 7.94
C ASP A 87 8.16 -6.40 9.43
N GLY A 88 9.18 -6.84 10.15
CA GLY A 88 9.01 -7.26 11.54
C GLY A 88 8.05 -8.44 11.63
N GLU A 89 6.97 -8.25 12.36
CA GLU A 89 5.93 -9.26 12.53
C GLU A 89 4.70 -9.04 11.64
N ASP A 90 4.82 -8.15 10.66
CA ASP A 90 3.71 -7.80 9.79
C ASP A 90 3.97 -8.20 8.34
N VAL A 91 2.89 -8.65 7.67
CA VAL A 91 2.86 -8.71 6.21
C VAL A 91 2.48 -7.33 5.71
N VAL A 92 3.24 -6.81 4.78
CA VAL A 92 2.98 -5.50 4.18
C VAL A 92 2.85 -5.62 2.67
N LEU A 93 2.06 -4.74 2.08
CA LEU A 93 2.02 -4.52 0.63
C LEU A 93 2.59 -3.13 0.40
N SER A 94 3.59 -3.01 -0.44
CA SER A 94 4.23 -1.73 -0.69
C SER A 94 4.59 -1.53 -2.15
N ASP A 95 4.64 -0.26 -2.56
CA ASP A 95 5.08 0.15 -3.87
C ASP A 95 5.93 1.40 -3.72
N ALA A 96 6.98 1.51 -4.52
CA ALA A 96 7.85 2.68 -4.54
C ALA A 96 7.82 3.27 -5.94
N LEU A 97 7.53 4.57 -6.02
CA LEU A 97 7.48 5.30 -7.28
C LEU A 97 8.60 6.33 -7.29
N GLU A 98 9.28 6.43 -8.42
CA GLU A 98 10.28 7.47 -8.58
C GLU A 98 9.61 8.84 -8.68
N LEU A 99 10.12 9.82 -7.96
CA LEU A 99 9.58 11.17 -7.99
C LEU A 99 9.92 11.90 -9.28
N GLU A 100 10.98 11.47 -9.97
CA GLU A 100 11.35 12.05 -11.25
C GLU A 100 10.29 11.70 -12.28
N ASN A 101 9.70 12.73 -12.88
CA ASN A 101 8.65 12.59 -13.90
C ASN A 101 7.34 11.94 -13.39
N LEU A 102 7.15 11.84 -12.08
CA LEU A 102 5.91 11.29 -11.54
C LEU A 102 4.74 12.20 -11.85
N ASP A 103 3.65 11.62 -12.36
CA ASP A 103 2.41 12.36 -12.58
C ASP A 103 1.29 11.83 -11.66
N PHE A 104 0.18 12.56 -11.62
CA PHE A 104 -0.96 12.19 -10.80
C PHE A 104 -1.51 10.82 -11.19
N ASN A 105 -1.58 10.52 -12.48
CA ASN A 105 -2.16 9.25 -12.95
C ASN A 105 -1.35 8.05 -12.47
N GLU A 106 -0.02 8.18 -12.46
CA GLU A 106 0.84 7.11 -11.95
C GLU A 106 0.67 6.90 -10.44
N PHE A 107 0.58 8.01 -9.70
CA PHE A 107 0.36 7.95 -8.25
C PHE A 107 -1.00 7.31 -7.94
N GLN A 108 -2.06 7.76 -8.59
CA GLN A 108 -3.40 7.23 -8.42
C GLN A 108 -3.48 5.76 -8.80
N ALA A 109 -2.83 5.38 -9.91
CA ALA A 109 -2.84 3.98 -10.37
C ALA A 109 -2.20 3.05 -9.35
N SER A 110 -1.11 3.46 -8.72
CA SER A 110 -0.47 2.69 -7.65
C SER A 110 -1.42 2.49 -6.47
N PHE A 111 -2.02 3.57 -5.98
CA PHE A 111 -2.97 3.52 -4.87
C PHE A 111 -4.16 2.63 -5.20
N ASP A 112 -4.79 2.84 -6.35
CA ASP A 112 -5.99 2.09 -6.75
C ASP A 112 -5.68 0.61 -6.96
N SER A 113 -4.55 0.31 -7.59
CA SER A 113 -4.14 -1.07 -7.84
C SER A 113 -3.87 -1.83 -6.55
N MET A 114 -3.20 -1.19 -5.59
CA MET A 114 -2.91 -1.81 -4.29
C MET A 114 -4.18 -2.07 -3.48
N THR A 115 -5.08 -1.10 -3.42
CA THR A 115 -6.33 -1.25 -2.65
C THR A 115 -7.26 -2.29 -3.28
N LEU A 116 -7.30 -2.34 -4.61
CA LEU A 116 -8.09 -3.34 -5.34
C LEU A 116 -7.51 -4.75 -5.13
N ALA A 117 -6.19 -4.90 -5.21
CA ALA A 117 -5.53 -6.17 -4.98
C ALA A 117 -5.81 -6.70 -3.57
N LEU A 118 -5.73 -5.85 -2.56
CA LEU A 118 -6.05 -6.23 -1.19
C LEU A 118 -7.49 -6.73 -1.06
N ALA A 119 -8.44 -6.02 -1.65
CA ALA A 119 -9.84 -6.44 -1.63
C ALA A 119 -10.02 -7.82 -2.24
N SER A 120 -9.32 -8.09 -3.35
CA SER A 120 -9.36 -9.39 -4.03
C SER A 120 -8.69 -10.51 -3.23
N HIS A 121 -7.66 -10.19 -2.46
CA HIS A 121 -6.86 -11.18 -1.73
C HIS A 121 -7.36 -11.45 -0.31
N LEU A 122 -8.32 -10.69 0.20
CA LEU A 122 -8.81 -10.83 1.59
C LEU A 122 -9.23 -12.24 1.93
N SER A 123 -9.98 -12.89 1.04
CA SER A 123 -10.49 -14.24 1.29
C SER A 123 -9.38 -15.28 1.40
N THR A 124 -8.31 -15.13 0.62
CA THR A 124 -7.19 -16.07 0.62
C THR A 124 -6.22 -15.82 1.75
N LEU A 125 -6.18 -14.60 2.28
CA LEU A 125 -5.32 -14.25 3.41
C LEU A 125 -6.02 -14.44 4.77
N ALA A 126 -7.35 -14.44 4.79
CA ALA A 126 -8.12 -14.59 6.03
C ALA A 126 -7.72 -15.81 6.87
N PRO A 127 -7.47 -17.00 6.29
CA PRO A 127 -7.07 -18.17 7.10
C PRO A 127 -5.77 -18.01 7.88
N PHE A 128 -4.92 -17.05 7.48
CA PHE A 128 -3.64 -16.80 8.13
C PHE A 128 -3.72 -15.76 9.25
N ARG A 129 -4.87 -15.09 9.40
CA ARG A 129 -5.05 -14.12 10.47
C ARG A 129 -5.04 -14.81 11.82
N THR A 130 -4.29 -14.22 12.75
CA THR A 130 -4.38 -14.62 14.15
C THR A 130 -5.62 -13.97 14.76
N ALA A 131 -6.37 -14.74 15.50
CA ALA A 131 -7.57 -14.28 16.17
C ALA A 131 -7.25 -13.20 17.22
#